data_380246414e7337e9c0aca0fbf4fb3f8a
#
_entry.id   380246414e7337e9c0aca0fbf4fb3f8a
#
_cell.length_a   1.000
_cell.length_b   1.000
_cell.length_c   1.000
_cell.angle_alpha   90.00
_cell.angle_beta   90.00
_cell.angle_gamma   90.00
#
_symmetry.space_group_name_H-M   'P 1'
#
loop_
_entity.id
_entity.type
_entity.pdbx_description
1 polymer ?
#
loop_
_entity_poly.entity_id
_entity_poly.type
_entity_poly.pdbx_seq_one_letter_code
_entity_poly.pdbx_strand_id
1 'polypeptide(L)'
;MPDSPDVAVVIQQAVDRYKGDGDMAALQGSLAALPDTPPADYAAAVEPFRDMPEVAGPVYERIVAAEPDNARAIVILASAYWLSGRGPDVVGELASRAIAADATNRGAWHLWALTEGNPRERTARWKQVSARFADDLLARANLADNAAALAGAEQDYEALDLAIDSYEELLERSDVPEQREALGKAIATLKAWKF
;
A
#
# COMPACT_ATOMS: atom_id res chain seq x y z
N MET A 1 -9.76 -25.59 32.84
CA MET A 1 -9.64 -24.21 32.39
C MET A 1 -10.81 -23.96 31.50
N PRO A 2 -11.64 -22.91 31.66
CA PRO A 2 -12.61 -22.60 30.62
C PRO A 2 -11.82 -22.32 29.34
N ASP A 3 -12.25 -22.92 28.23
CA ASP A 3 -11.69 -22.67 26.91
C ASP A 3 -11.71 -21.16 26.67
N SER A 4 -10.55 -20.57 26.36
CA SER A 4 -10.49 -19.19 25.92
C SER A 4 -11.37 -19.06 24.66
N PRO A 5 -12.19 -18.00 24.57
CA PRO A 5 -13.04 -17.83 23.39
C PRO A 5 -12.18 -17.80 22.13
N ASP A 6 -12.66 -18.46 21.09
CA ASP A 6 -12.02 -18.48 19.77
C ASP A 6 -11.89 -17.02 19.25
N VAL A 7 -10.67 -16.58 18.98
CA VAL A 7 -10.37 -15.22 18.52
C VAL A 7 -11.15 -14.87 17.25
N ALA A 8 -11.37 -15.83 16.35
CA ALA A 8 -12.14 -15.60 15.13
C ALA A 8 -13.61 -15.27 15.44
N VAL A 9 -14.20 -15.97 16.42
CA VAL A 9 -15.58 -15.70 16.86
C VAL A 9 -15.68 -14.30 17.50
N VAL A 10 -14.69 -13.91 18.31
CA VAL A 10 -14.69 -12.60 18.96
C VAL A 10 -14.57 -11.48 17.94
N ILE A 11 -13.66 -11.59 16.97
CA ILE A 11 -13.51 -10.61 15.89
C ILE A 11 -14.78 -10.52 15.05
N GLN A 12 -15.35 -11.66 14.63
CA GLN A 12 -16.58 -11.70 13.84
C GLN A 12 -17.72 -10.97 14.57
N GLN A 13 -17.94 -11.27 15.85
CA GLN A 13 -19.00 -10.65 16.66
C GLN A 13 -18.79 -9.13 16.82
N ALA A 14 -17.55 -8.70 17.01
CA ALA A 14 -17.21 -7.27 17.10
C ALA A 14 -17.52 -6.54 15.77
N VAL A 15 -17.14 -7.15 14.65
CA VAL A 15 -17.40 -6.59 13.31
C VAL A 15 -18.90 -6.59 12.97
N ASP A 16 -19.63 -7.65 13.29
CA ASP A 16 -21.09 -7.72 13.04
C ASP A 16 -21.84 -6.64 13.83
N ARG A 17 -21.45 -6.42 15.09
CA ARG A 17 -22.00 -5.32 15.90
C ARG A 17 -21.71 -3.96 15.25
N TYR A 18 -20.42 -3.72 14.92
CA TYR A 18 -19.98 -2.47 14.32
C TYR A 18 -20.73 -2.17 12.99
N LYS A 19 -20.94 -3.20 12.16
CA LYS A 19 -21.74 -3.06 10.94
C LYS A 19 -23.21 -2.72 11.20
N GLY A 20 -23.72 -3.12 12.37
CA GLY A 20 -25.11 -2.87 12.78
C GLY A 20 -25.35 -1.49 13.38
N ASP A 21 -24.44 -1.01 14.22
CA ASP A 21 -24.62 0.22 15.03
C ASP A 21 -23.62 1.35 14.72
N GLY A 22 -22.51 1.05 14.01
CA GLY A 22 -21.46 2.02 13.70
C GLY A 22 -20.60 2.45 14.89
N ASP A 23 -20.72 1.77 16.03
CA ASP A 23 -19.99 2.14 17.25
C ASP A 23 -18.50 1.75 17.16
N MET A 24 -17.68 2.70 16.71
CA MET A 24 -16.22 2.55 16.62
C MET A 24 -15.57 2.33 17.99
N ALA A 25 -16.07 2.97 19.06
CA ALA A 25 -15.49 2.82 20.38
C ALA A 25 -15.72 1.39 20.92
N ALA A 26 -16.91 0.83 20.70
CA ALA A 26 -17.22 -0.55 21.06
C ALA A 26 -16.37 -1.55 20.25
N LEU A 27 -16.16 -1.30 18.94
CA LEU A 27 -15.26 -2.10 18.09
C LEU A 27 -13.84 -2.10 18.66
N GLN A 28 -13.27 -0.91 18.86
CA GLN A 28 -11.91 -0.77 19.40
C GLN A 28 -11.76 -1.41 20.78
N GLY A 29 -12.75 -1.26 21.65
CA GLY A 29 -12.77 -1.93 22.95
C GLY A 29 -12.75 -3.46 22.85
N SER A 30 -13.54 -4.01 21.91
CA SER A 30 -13.57 -5.46 21.65
C SER A 30 -12.25 -5.98 21.11
N LEU A 31 -11.63 -5.26 20.16
CA LEU A 31 -10.33 -5.62 19.60
C LEU A 31 -9.19 -5.48 20.61
N ALA A 32 -9.25 -4.51 21.50
CA ALA A 32 -8.28 -4.36 22.58
C ALA A 32 -8.36 -5.50 23.61
N ALA A 33 -9.57 -6.08 23.81
CA ALA A 33 -9.83 -7.15 24.76
C ALA A 33 -9.67 -8.57 24.14
N LEU A 34 -9.14 -8.70 22.90
CA LEU A 34 -8.90 -10.00 22.29
C LEU A 34 -8.05 -10.91 23.20
N PRO A 35 -8.39 -12.21 23.28
CA PRO A 35 -7.62 -13.17 24.06
C PRO A 35 -6.21 -13.29 23.50
N ASP A 36 -5.23 -13.53 24.37
CA ASP A 36 -3.85 -13.79 23.94
C ASP A 36 -3.79 -15.13 23.20
N THR A 37 -3.29 -15.09 21.97
CA THR A 37 -3.24 -16.24 21.07
C THR A 37 -2.02 -16.12 20.13
N PRO A 38 -1.56 -17.22 19.51
CA PRO A 38 -0.46 -17.19 18.55
C PRO A 38 -0.70 -16.21 17.39
N PRO A 39 0.33 -15.54 16.86
CA PRO A 39 0.21 -14.62 15.73
C PRO A 39 -0.49 -15.21 14.50
N ALA A 40 -0.27 -16.50 14.24
CA ALA A 40 -0.91 -17.20 13.12
C ALA A 40 -2.44 -17.28 13.27
N ASP A 41 -2.94 -17.45 14.50
CA ASP A 41 -4.38 -17.51 14.77
C ASP A 41 -5.02 -16.12 14.62
N TYR A 42 -4.34 -15.05 15.05
CA TYR A 42 -4.77 -13.67 14.76
C TYR A 42 -4.83 -13.41 13.27
N ALA A 43 -3.79 -13.80 12.51
CA ALA A 43 -3.73 -13.60 11.06
C ALA A 43 -4.88 -14.36 10.35
N ALA A 44 -5.15 -15.60 10.74
CA ALA A 44 -6.26 -16.38 10.19
C ALA A 44 -7.63 -15.76 10.52
N ALA A 45 -7.80 -15.31 11.78
CA ALA A 45 -9.05 -14.73 12.25
C ALA A 45 -9.39 -13.38 11.58
N VAL A 46 -8.38 -12.55 11.27
CA VAL A 46 -8.58 -11.23 10.67
C VAL A 46 -8.62 -11.25 9.15
N GLU A 47 -8.19 -12.33 8.50
CA GLU A 47 -8.11 -12.40 7.03
C GLU A 47 -9.42 -12.03 6.31
N PRO A 48 -10.63 -12.42 6.76
CA PRO A 48 -11.90 -11.98 6.14
C PRO A 48 -12.16 -10.47 6.24
N PHE A 49 -11.46 -9.78 7.13
CA PHE A 49 -11.62 -8.34 7.43
C PHE A 49 -10.38 -7.52 7.10
N ARG A 50 -9.45 -8.08 6.33
CA ARG A 50 -8.18 -7.45 5.99
C ARG A 50 -8.34 -6.09 5.31
N ASP A 51 -9.42 -5.92 4.55
CA ASP A 51 -9.74 -4.67 3.85
C ASP A 51 -10.50 -3.65 4.72
N MET A 52 -10.71 -3.96 6.00
CA MET A 52 -11.26 -3.06 7.01
C MET A 52 -10.12 -2.53 7.90
N PRO A 53 -9.56 -1.34 7.61
CA PRO A 53 -8.36 -0.84 8.31
C PRO A 53 -8.58 -0.67 9.82
N GLU A 54 -9.81 -0.35 10.25
CA GLU A 54 -10.21 -0.24 11.64
C GLU A 54 -10.20 -1.58 12.41
N VAL A 55 -10.24 -2.70 11.69
CA VAL A 55 -10.13 -4.05 12.24
C VAL A 55 -8.72 -4.60 12.04
N ALA A 56 -8.21 -4.52 10.83
CA ALA A 56 -6.90 -5.05 10.47
C ALA A 56 -5.76 -4.36 11.26
N GLY A 57 -5.81 -3.02 11.39
CA GLY A 57 -4.77 -2.27 12.09
C GLY A 57 -4.50 -2.80 13.50
N PRO A 58 -5.48 -2.77 14.44
CA PRO A 58 -5.28 -3.23 15.81
C PRO A 58 -4.86 -4.71 15.94
N VAL A 59 -5.34 -5.58 15.05
CA VAL A 59 -4.95 -7.00 15.09
C VAL A 59 -3.53 -7.18 14.58
N TYR A 60 -3.15 -6.52 13.47
CA TYR A 60 -1.79 -6.60 12.94
C TYR A 60 -0.76 -5.89 13.82
N GLU A 61 -1.13 -4.89 14.64
CA GLU A 61 -0.26 -4.36 15.70
C GLU A 61 0.22 -5.46 16.65
N ARG A 62 -0.68 -6.36 17.07
CA ARG A 62 -0.33 -7.50 17.93
C ARG A 62 0.58 -8.50 17.23
N ILE A 63 0.29 -8.82 15.96
CA ILE A 63 1.11 -9.73 15.15
C ILE A 63 2.52 -9.17 15.00
N VAL A 64 2.66 -7.89 14.62
CA VAL A 64 3.95 -7.24 14.44
C VAL A 64 4.71 -7.05 15.75
N ALA A 65 4.01 -6.89 16.88
CA ALA A 65 4.63 -6.84 18.20
C ALA A 65 5.24 -8.20 18.59
N ALA A 66 4.59 -9.31 18.23
CA ALA A 66 5.08 -10.67 18.50
C ALA A 66 6.12 -11.15 17.45
N GLU A 67 5.97 -10.70 16.20
CA GLU A 67 6.83 -11.07 15.06
C GLU A 67 7.35 -9.82 14.36
N PRO A 68 8.32 -9.10 14.93
CA PRO A 68 8.77 -7.78 14.45
C PRO A 68 9.42 -7.79 13.06
N ASP A 69 9.86 -8.97 12.58
CA ASP A 69 10.48 -9.17 11.27
C ASP A 69 9.55 -9.85 10.25
N ASN A 70 8.26 -10.00 10.58
CA ASN A 70 7.27 -10.52 9.64
C ASN A 70 6.90 -9.46 8.59
N ALA A 71 7.64 -9.43 7.49
CA ALA A 71 7.47 -8.43 6.42
C ALA A 71 6.02 -8.35 5.89
N ARG A 72 5.33 -9.50 5.75
CA ARG A 72 3.94 -9.56 5.31
C ARG A 72 3.01 -8.87 6.31
N ALA A 73 3.16 -9.15 7.59
CA ALA A 73 2.35 -8.53 8.64
C ALA A 73 2.61 -7.03 8.73
N ILE A 74 3.86 -6.61 8.63
CA ILE A 74 4.24 -5.19 8.63
C ILE A 74 3.59 -4.46 7.44
N VAL A 75 3.59 -5.03 6.23
CA VAL A 75 2.97 -4.42 5.04
C VAL A 75 1.46 -4.27 5.20
N ILE A 76 0.78 -5.26 5.79
CA ILE A 76 -0.66 -5.17 6.02
C ILE A 76 -0.97 -4.10 7.07
N LEU A 77 -0.18 -4.04 8.15
CA LEU A 77 -0.30 -2.98 9.16
C LEU A 77 -0.07 -1.59 8.53
N ALA A 78 0.98 -1.44 7.74
CA ALA A 78 1.29 -0.19 7.06
C ALA A 78 0.16 0.24 6.10
N SER A 79 -0.44 -0.71 5.38
CA SER A 79 -1.59 -0.46 4.51
C SER A 79 -2.82 -0.02 5.29
N ALA A 80 -3.11 -0.69 6.42
CA ALA A 80 -4.21 -0.30 7.31
C ALA A 80 -3.99 1.11 7.89
N TYR A 81 -2.76 1.45 8.25
CA TYR A 81 -2.39 2.78 8.74
C TYR A 81 -2.51 3.85 7.65
N TRP A 82 -2.11 3.55 6.42
CA TRP A 82 -2.29 4.45 5.29
C TRP A 82 -3.76 4.78 5.07
N LEU A 83 -4.63 3.77 5.02
CA LEU A 83 -6.07 3.92 4.84
C LEU A 83 -6.76 4.61 6.01
N SER A 84 -6.22 4.49 7.23
CA SER A 84 -6.72 5.18 8.44
C SER A 84 -6.18 6.60 8.61
N GLY A 85 -5.32 7.08 7.69
CA GLY A 85 -4.78 8.44 7.76
C GLY A 85 -3.72 8.65 8.86
N ARG A 86 -2.96 7.61 9.26
CA ARG A 86 -1.89 7.70 10.26
C ARG A 86 -0.68 8.54 9.82
N GLY A 87 -0.66 8.95 8.55
CA GLY A 87 0.37 9.80 7.98
C GLY A 87 1.54 9.05 7.34
N PRO A 88 2.23 9.74 6.39
CA PRO A 88 3.28 9.13 5.57
C PRO A 88 4.52 8.71 6.37
N ASP A 89 4.88 9.42 7.44
CA ASP A 89 6.08 9.12 8.22
C ASP A 89 5.98 7.75 8.89
N VAL A 90 4.85 7.47 9.57
CA VAL A 90 4.63 6.18 10.25
C VAL A 90 4.57 5.04 9.25
N VAL A 91 3.88 5.24 8.13
CA VAL A 91 3.75 4.22 7.07
C VAL A 91 5.08 3.98 6.37
N GLY A 92 5.85 5.04 6.10
CA GLY A 92 7.17 4.95 5.49
C GLY A 92 8.21 4.22 6.35
N GLU A 93 8.16 4.41 7.68
CA GLU A 93 8.98 3.65 8.62
C GLU A 93 8.64 2.15 8.59
N LEU A 94 7.37 1.79 8.65
CA LEU A 94 6.93 0.40 8.53
C LEU A 94 7.33 -0.21 7.19
N ALA A 95 7.16 0.52 6.09
CA ALA A 95 7.58 0.07 4.76
C ALA A 95 9.09 -0.21 4.71
N SER A 96 9.90 0.66 5.28
CA SER A 96 11.35 0.50 5.35
C SER A 96 11.76 -0.73 6.19
N ARG A 97 11.08 -0.97 7.32
CA ARG A 97 11.26 -2.18 8.13
C ARG A 97 10.89 -3.44 7.35
N ALA A 98 9.75 -3.42 6.63
CA ALA A 98 9.34 -4.56 5.81
C ALA A 98 10.33 -4.86 4.69
N ILE A 99 10.92 -3.85 4.03
CA ILE A 99 11.98 -4.01 3.03
C ILE A 99 13.24 -4.62 3.65
N ALA A 100 13.60 -4.19 4.85
CA ALA A 100 14.77 -4.74 5.57
C ALA A 100 14.57 -6.22 5.95
N ALA A 101 13.35 -6.61 6.33
CA ALA A 101 13.00 -7.99 6.68
C ALA A 101 12.87 -8.88 5.42
N ASP A 102 12.29 -8.36 4.34
CA ASP A 102 12.16 -9.06 3.05
C ASP A 102 12.25 -8.06 1.89
N ALA A 103 13.43 -7.96 1.31
CA ALA A 103 13.70 -7.08 0.18
C ALA A 103 12.96 -7.49 -1.12
N THR A 104 12.32 -8.67 -1.16
CA THR A 104 11.52 -9.12 -2.30
C THR A 104 10.03 -8.77 -2.17
N ASN A 105 9.62 -8.22 -1.02
CA ASN A 105 8.24 -7.85 -0.77
C ASN A 105 7.83 -6.60 -1.57
N ARG A 106 7.18 -6.80 -2.69
CA ARG A 106 6.74 -5.74 -3.62
C ARG A 106 5.86 -4.68 -2.94
N GLY A 107 4.92 -5.12 -2.08
CA GLY A 107 4.03 -4.20 -1.34
C GLY A 107 4.76 -3.22 -0.44
N ALA A 108 5.86 -3.66 0.20
CA ALA A 108 6.70 -2.80 1.02
C ALA A 108 7.36 -1.69 0.18
N TRP A 109 7.89 -2.04 -0.99
CA TRP A 109 8.49 -1.07 -1.91
C TRP A 109 7.48 -0.05 -2.45
N HIS A 110 6.24 -0.49 -2.74
CA HIS A 110 5.17 0.43 -3.14
C HIS A 110 4.83 1.44 -2.04
N LEU A 111 4.65 0.98 -0.81
CA LEU A 111 4.37 1.87 0.33
C LEU A 111 5.52 2.84 0.57
N TRP A 112 6.77 2.38 0.48
CA TRP A 112 7.95 3.21 0.62
C TRP A 112 8.03 4.33 -0.44
N ALA A 113 7.68 4.03 -1.69
CA ALA A 113 7.65 5.04 -2.74
C ALA A 113 6.44 5.98 -2.58
N LEU A 114 5.28 5.45 -2.22
CA LEU A 114 4.03 6.20 -2.06
C LEU A 114 4.11 7.24 -0.94
N THR A 115 4.82 6.94 0.14
CA THR A 115 4.91 7.80 1.33
C THR A 115 5.91 8.95 1.21
N GLU A 116 6.68 9.02 0.12
CA GLU A 116 7.61 10.14 -0.10
C GLU A 116 6.85 11.42 -0.45
N GLY A 117 7.07 12.47 0.34
CA GLY A 117 6.40 13.76 0.18
C GLY A 117 7.03 14.66 -0.88
N ASN A 118 8.34 14.55 -1.12
CA ASN A 118 9.04 15.34 -2.13
C ASN A 118 8.78 14.75 -3.53
N PRO A 119 8.24 15.50 -4.49
CA PRO A 119 7.90 14.98 -5.82
C PRO A 119 9.09 14.38 -6.59
N ARG A 120 10.26 15.01 -6.51
CA ARG A 120 11.49 14.55 -7.19
C ARG A 120 11.99 13.25 -6.58
N GLU A 121 12.05 13.18 -5.25
CA GLU A 121 12.43 11.96 -4.54
C GLU A 121 11.41 10.84 -4.74
N ARG A 122 10.11 11.16 -4.75
CA ARG A 122 9.06 10.17 -5.02
C ARG A 122 9.17 9.58 -6.43
N THR A 123 9.45 10.41 -7.43
CA THR A 123 9.73 9.93 -8.79
C THR A 123 10.96 9.02 -8.83
N ALA A 124 12.04 9.40 -8.13
CA ALA A 124 13.24 8.57 -8.02
C ALA A 124 12.97 7.23 -7.32
N ARG A 125 12.16 7.21 -6.26
CA ARG A 125 11.73 5.98 -5.59
C ARG A 125 10.91 5.07 -6.52
N TRP A 126 9.93 5.61 -7.25
CA TRP A 126 9.16 4.82 -8.22
C TRP A 126 10.04 4.28 -9.37
N LYS A 127 11.04 5.04 -9.81
CA LYS A 127 12.05 4.56 -10.78
C LYS A 127 12.81 3.36 -10.22
N GLN A 128 13.20 3.41 -8.94
CA GLN A 128 13.88 2.28 -8.28
C GLN A 128 12.96 1.06 -8.16
N VAL A 129 11.69 1.25 -7.79
CA VAL A 129 10.71 0.15 -7.70
C VAL A 129 10.50 -0.51 -9.06
N SER A 130 10.29 0.28 -10.12
CA SER A 130 10.10 -0.21 -11.50
C SER A 130 11.32 -0.95 -12.04
N ALA A 131 12.54 -0.50 -11.69
CA ALA A 131 13.76 -1.20 -12.07
C ALA A 131 13.94 -2.53 -11.32
N ARG A 132 13.52 -2.58 -10.04
CA ARG A 132 13.62 -3.78 -9.22
C ARG A 132 12.59 -4.85 -9.61
N PHE A 133 11.39 -4.43 -9.98
CA PHE A 133 10.25 -5.29 -10.35
C PHE A 133 9.80 -4.95 -11.78
N ALA A 134 10.57 -5.39 -12.76
CA ALA A 134 10.37 -5.02 -14.16
C ALA A 134 9.02 -5.48 -14.75
N ASP A 135 8.37 -6.47 -14.14
CA ASP A 135 7.04 -6.98 -14.47
C ASP A 135 5.89 -6.21 -13.80
N ASP A 136 6.20 -5.26 -12.90
CA ASP A 136 5.23 -4.52 -12.12
C ASP A 136 4.68 -3.31 -12.91
N LEU A 137 3.57 -3.53 -13.61
CA LEU A 137 2.92 -2.47 -14.38
C LEU A 137 2.35 -1.35 -13.49
N LEU A 138 1.96 -1.65 -12.25
CA LEU A 138 1.49 -0.64 -11.30
C LEU A 138 2.62 0.30 -10.88
N ALA A 139 3.81 -0.23 -10.59
CA ALA A 139 4.98 0.58 -10.30
C ALA A 139 5.37 1.46 -11.51
N ARG A 140 5.29 0.90 -12.72
CA ARG A 140 5.54 1.64 -13.97
C ARG A 140 4.54 2.77 -14.19
N ALA A 141 3.25 2.52 -13.93
CA ALA A 141 2.21 3.54 -14.04
C ALA A 141 2.44 4.67 -13.01
N ASN A 142 2.75 4.33 -11.77
CA ASN A 142 3.09 5.33 -10.75
C ASN A 142 4.36 6.13 -11.13
N LEU A 143 5.36 5.50 -11.72
CA LEU A 143 6.53 6.21 -12.23
C LEU A 143 6.14 7.22 -13.31
N ALA A 144 5.36 6.79 -14.31
CA ALA A 144 4.91 7.64 -15.41
C ALA A 144 4.12 8.85 -14.90
N ASP A 145 3.14 8.63 -14.00
CA ASP A 145 2.29 9.67 -13.44
C ASP A 145 3.10 10.68 -12.60
N ASN A 146 4.02 10.20 -11.75
CA ASN A 146 4.86 11.07 -10.92
C ASN A 146 5.89 11.85 -11.75
N ALA A 147 6.47 11.23 -12.77
CA ALA A 147 7.40 11.89 -13.68
C ALA A 147 6.68 12.97 -14.52
N ALA A 148 5.46 12.70 -15.02
CA ALA A 148 4.67 13.69 -15.73
C ALA A 148 4.28 14.88 -14.85
N ALA A 149 3.86 14.61 -13.60
CA ALA A 149 3.55 15.66 -12.64
C ALA A 149 4.79 16.53 -12.30
N LEU A 150 5.94 15.89 -12.11
CA LEU A 150 7.21 16.58 -11.86
C LEU A 150 7.62 17.45 -13.05
N ALA A 151 7.54 16.89 -14.27
CA ALA A 151 7.86 17.59 -15.51
C ALA A 151 7.03 18.87 -15.66
N GLY A 152 5.73 18.78 -15.42
CA GLY A 152 4.84 19.95 -15.51
C GLY A 152 5.09 20.99 -14.42
N ALA A 153 5.37 20.54 -13.20
CA ALA A 153 5.58 21.44 -12.05
C ALA A 153 6.92 22.20 -12.11
N GLU A 154 7.98 21.54 -12.57
CA GLU A 154 9.34 22.08 -12.57
C GLU A 154 9.88 22.41 -13.98
N GLN A 155 9.08 22.22 -15.03
CA GLN A 155 9.49 22.39 -16.42
C GLN A 155 10.73 21.53 -16.76
N ASP A 156 10.74 20.29 -16.25
CA ASP A 156 11.88 19.36 -16.28
C ASP A 156 11.74 18.41 -17.49
N TYR A 157 12.58 18.64 -18.51
CA TYR A 157 12.60 17.78 -19.69
C TYR A 157 13.06 16.35 -19.44
N GLU A 158 13.94 16.11 -18.46
CA GLU A 158 14.37 14.73 -18.12
C GLU A 158 13.21 13.95 -17.49
N ALA A 159 12.42 14.62 -16.64
CA ALA A 159 11.21 14.03 -16.08
C ALA A 159 10.14 13.82 -17.17
N LEU A 160 10.04 14.70 -18.16
CA LEU A 160 9.12 14.58 -19.28
C LEU A 160 9.48 13.35 -20.14
N ASP A 161 10.73 13.20 -20.51
CA ASP A 161 11.21 12.04 -21.27
C ASP A 161 10.95 10.73 -20.50
N LEU A 162 11.26 10.72 -19.20
CA LEU A 162 11.00 9.57 -18.32
C LEU A 162 9.51 9.20 -18.28
N ALA A 163 8.61 10.19 -18.24
CA ALA A 163 7.18 9.96 -18.26
C ALA A 163 6.73 9.34 -19.60
N ILE A 164 7.18 9.90 -20.70
CA ILE A 164 6.87 9.42 -22.07
C ILE A 164 7.34 7.98 -22.21
N ASP A 165 8.59 7.68 -21.91
CA ASP A 165 9.17 6.34 -22.03
C ASP A 165 8.39 5.32 -21.17
N SER A 166 8.02 5.70 -19.95
CA SER A 166 7.27 4.83 -19.05
C SER A 166 5.85 4.54 -19.57
N TYR A 167 5.16 5.54 -20.13
CA TYR A 167 3.84 5.32 -20.74
C TYR A 167 3.94 4.53 -22.05
N GLU A 168 4.99 4.69 -22.84
CA GLU A 168 5.22 3.90 -24.05
C GLU A 168 5.42 2.41 -23.72
N GLU A 169 6.21 2.10 -22.68
CA GLU A 169 6.35 0.72 -22.21
C GLU A 169 5.02 0.13 -21.69
N LEU A 170 4.19 0.92 -21.02
CA LEU A 170 2.85 0.48 -20.61
C LEU A 170 1.96 0.22 -21.83
N LEU A 171 2.00 1.07 -22.84
CA LEU A 171 1.24 0.92 -24.07
C LEU A 171 1.63 -0.36 -24.83
N GLU A 172 2.92 -0.68 -24.88
CA GLU A 172 3.41 -1.92 -25.52
C GLU A 172 2.90 -3.18 -24.82
N ARG A 173 2.73 -3.12 -23.50
CA ARG A 173 2.30 -4.27 -22.66
C ARG A 173 0.79 -4.35 -22.42
N SER A 174 0.03 -3.36 -22.85
CA SER A 174 -1.42 -3.34 -22.69
C SER A 174 -2.12 -4.02 -23.85
N ASP A 175 -2.99 -5.00 -23.52
CA ASP A 175 -3.87 -5.67 -24.49
C ASP A 175 -5.31 -5.10 -24.46
N VAL A 176 -5.61 -4.17 -23.56
CA VAL A 176 -6.95 -3.58 -23.37
C VAL A 176 -7.11 -2.34 -24.24
N PRO A 177 -8.03 -2.34 -25.22
CA PRO A 177 -8.17 -1.25 -26.21
C PRO A 177 -8.39 0.12 -25.57
N GLU A 178 -9.24 0.22 -24.55
CA GLU A 178 -9.56 1.47 -23.85
C GLU A 178 -8.34 2.03 -23.12
N GLN A 179 -7.54 1.14 -22.52
CA GLN A 179 -6.30 1.51 -21.85
C GLN A 179 -5.26 1.98 -22.86
N ARG A 180 -5.13 1.29 -23.99
CA ARG A 180 -4.23 1.70 -25.10
C ARG A 180 -4.59 3.08 -25.65
N GLU A 181 -5.88 3.35 -25.83
CA GLU A 181 -6.35 4.66 -26.26
C GLU A 181 -6.00 5.76 -25.25
N ALA A 182 -6.23 5.51 -23.96
CA ALA A 182 -5.91 6.45 -22.89
C ALA A 182 -4.41 6.76 -22.81
N LEU A 183 -3.57 5.71 -22.85
CA LEU A 183 -2.11 5.85 -22.87
C LEU A 183 -1.62 6.61 -24.12
N GLY A 184 -2.15 6.30 -25.30
CA GLY A 184 -1.81 7.02 -26.53
C GLY A 184 -2.14 8.50 -26.47
N LYS A 185 -3.27 8.87 -25.87
CA LYS A 185 -3.65 10.27 -25.64
C LYS A 185 -2.71 10.97 -24.65
N ALA A 186 -2.35 10.31 -23.56
CA ALA A 186 -1.41 10.84 -22.57
C ALA A 186 -0.04 11.11 -23.20
N ILE A 187 0.52 10.14 -23.93
CA ILE A 187 1.79 10.28 -24.65
C ILE A 187 1.74 11.44 -25.66
N ALA A 188 0.68 11.52 -26.47
CA ALA A 188 0.54 12.61 -27.44
C ALA A 188 0.48 13.99 -26.76
N THR A 189 -0.20 14.08 -25.63
CA THR A 189 -0.27 15.33 -24.82
C THR A 189 1.11 15.72 -24.29
N LEU A 190 1.86 14.78 -23.70
CA LEU A 190 3.19 15.05 -23.15
C LEU A 190 4.18 15.45 -24.25
N LYS A 191 4.17 14.77 -25.40
CA LYS A 191 5.02 15.12 -26.56
C LYS A 191 4.73 16.51 -27.13
N ALA A 192 3.56 17.07 -26.89
CA ALA A 192 3.20 18.43 -27.31
C ALA A 192 3.66 19.53 -26.31
N TRP A 193 4.11 19.17 -25.13
CA TRP A 193 4.57 20.16 -24.12
C TRP A 193 5.81 20.93 -24.61
N LYS A 194 5.82 22.22 -24.31
CA LYS A 194 6.93 23.15 -24.54
C LYS A 194 7.13 23.96 -23.26
N PHE A 195 8.28 23.86 -22.67
CA PHE A 195 8.67 24.64 -21.49
C PHE A 195 9.58 25.81 -21.89
#